data_e5d6b7431f0bd2244c6f0d1bb1543241
#
_entry.id   e5d6b7431f0bd2244c6f0d1bb1543241
#
_cell.length_a   1.000
_cell.length_b   1.000
_cell.length_c   1.000
_cell.angle_alpha   90.00
_cell.angle_beta   90.00
_cell.angle_gamma   90.00
#
_symmetry.space_group_name_H-M   'P 1'
#
loop_
_entity.id
_entity.type
_entity.pdbx_description
1 polymer ?
#
loop_
_entity_poly.entity_id
_entity_poly.type
_entity_poly.pdbx_seq_one_letter_code
_entity_poly.pdbx_strand_id
1 'polypeptide(L)'
;MYYLIFVNIYKECKGYSVMSKTVLIVSSSPRKDGNSETLADAFAQGAREAGHSVETVRLREKQLGFCKGCLACLKLGRCVIQDDAVEIAAKMHDADVLVFATPVYYYSVCGQLKTMLDRANPLFGSDYAFTEAYLLATAAEDGCSTFDGAKKAVQGWVDCFPRCTLAGTVFAGGVNGVG
;
A
#
# COMPACT_ATOMS: atom_id res chain seq x y z
N MET A 1 1.59 13.08 19.16
CA MET A 1 1.61 14.45 18.64
C MET A 1 1.59 14.53 17.10
N TYR A 2 1.60 13.39 16.38
CA TYR A 2 1.49 13.35 14.91
C TYR A 2 0.06 13.18 14.38
N TYR A 3 -0.91 13.00 15.26
CA TYR A 3 -2.34 12.78 14.92
C TYR A 3 -3.03 14.03 14.33
N LEU A 4 -2.48 15.21 14.54
CA LEU A 4 -3.12 16.50 14.17
C LEU A 4 -2.77 17.01 12.76
N ILE A 5 -1.76 16.47 12.10
CA ILE A 5 -1.29 17.03 10.81
C ILE A 5 -2.14 16.56 9.63
N PHE A 6 -2.69 15.36 9.66
CA PHE A 6 -3.54 14.85 8.57
C PHE A 6 -4.99 15.32 8.62
N VAL A 7 -5.52 15.65 9.79
CA VAL A 7 -6.92 16.07 9.97
C VAL A 7 -7.15 17.55 9.64
N ASN A 8 -6.14 18.41 9.71
CA ASN A 8 -6.32 19.86 9.59
C ASN A 8 -6.24 20.40 8.14
N ILE A 9 -5.76 19.66 7.18
CA ILE A 9 -5.68 20.14 5.79
C ILE A 9 -7.05 20.16 5.10
N TYR A 10 -8.04 19.40 5.60
CA TYR A 10 -9.35 19.27 4.96
C TYR A 10 -10.51 19.97 5.71
N LYS A 11 -10.30 20.59 6.85
CA LYS A 11 -11.38 21.16 7.67
C LYS A 11 -11.81 22.60 7.34
N GLU A 12 -11.12 23.32 6.47
CA GLU A 12 -11.40 24.74 6.23
C GLU A 12 -12.09 25.09 4.91
N CYS A 13 -12.45 24.14 4.08
CA CYS A 13 -13.27 24.42 2.89
C CYS A 13 -14.73 24.00 3.12
N LYS A 14 -15.50 24.81 3.82
CA LYS A 14 -16.95 24.67 3.90
C LYS A 14 -17.54 24.79 2.48
N GLY A 15 -18.02 23.67 1.92
CA GLY A 15 -18.79 23.67 0.69
C GLY A 15 -18.40 22.65 -0.38
N TYR A 16 -17.30 21.93 -0.24
CA TYR A 16 -16.98 20.80 -1.12
C TYR A 16 -17.46 19.48 -0.51
N SER A 17 -18.43 18.85 -1.13
CA SER A 17 -18.74 17.44 -0.88
C SER A 17 -17.53 16.62 -1.34
N VAL A 18 -16.70 16.15 -0.42
CA VAL A 18 -15.62 15.22 -0.74
C VAL A 18 -16.29 13.93 -1.21
N MET A 19 -16.11 13.59 -2.48
CA MET A 19 -16.60 12.30 -3.00
C MET A 19 -15.91 11.18 -2.23
N SER A 20 -16.71 10.23 -1.73
CA SER A 20 -16.17 9.05 -1.04
C SER A 20 -15.30 8.25 -2.00
N LYS A 21 -14.06 7.96 -1.59
CA LYS A 21 -13.12 7.10 -2.32
C LYS A 21 -13.09 5.71 -1.69
N THR A 22 -12.79 4.72 -2.51
CA THR A 22 -12.45 3.36 -2.06
C THR A 22 -10.95 3.28 -1.84
N VAL A 23 -10.54 3.03 -0.60
CA VAL A 23 -9.14 2.92 -0.17
C VAL A 23 -8.82 1.46 0.13
N LEU A 24 -7.83 0.90 -0.56
CA LEU A 24 -7.29 -0.42 -0.26
C LEU A 24 -5.93 -0.30 0.43
N ILE A 25 -5.84 -0.82 1.64
CA ILE A 25 -4.58 -0.90 2.40
C ILE A 25 -4.02 -2.31 2.28
N VAL A 26 -2.83 -2.44 1.72
CA VAL A 26 -2.05 -3.68 1.67
C VAL A 26 -1.01 -3.65 2.79
N SER A 27 -1.33 -4.30 3.91
CA SER A 27 -0.44 -4.43 5.06
C SER A 27 0.42 -5.68 4.92
N SER A 28 1.73 -5.49 4.89
CA SER A 28 2.69 -6.56 4.61
C SER A 28 3.52 -6.99 5.83
N SER A 29 3.21 -6.47 7.03
CA SER A 29 3.87 -6.92 8.25
C SER A 29 3.71 -8.43 8.45
N PRO A 30 4.81 -9.19 8.66
CA PRO A 30 4.74 -10.60 9.04
C PRO A 30 4.32 -10.78 10.50
N ARG A 31 4.41 -9.72 11.32
CA ARG A 31 4.01 -9.74 12.73
C ARG A 31 2.60 -9.23 12.88
N LYS A 32 1.82 -9.90 13.71
CA LYS A 32 0.55 -9.36 14.22
C LYS A 32 0.85 -8.18 15.14
N ASP A 33 0.04 -7.14 15.06
CA ASP A 33 0.17 -5.91 15.86
C ASP A 33 1.57 -5.25 15.75
N GLY A 34 2.23 -5.41 14.58
CA GLY A 34 3.53 -4.79 14.32
C GLY A 34 3.41 -3.30 13.98
N ASN A 35 4.51 -2.56 14.14
CA ASN A 35 4.54 -1.09 13.97
C ASN A 35 3.98 -0.61 12.61
N SER A 36 4.27 -1.30 11.50
CA SER A 36 3.71 -0.93 10.20
C SER A 36 2.21 -1.23 10.09
N GLU A 37 1.70 -2.21 10.82
CA GLU A 37 0.27 -2.47 10.92
C GLU A 37 -0.42 -1.39 11.75
N THR A 38 0.18 -0.94 12.85
CA THR A 38 -0.31 0.19 13.65
C THR A 38 -0.43 1.47 12.80
N LEU A 39 0.56 1.76 11.94
CA LEU A 39 0.46 2.88 10.99
C LEU A 39 -0.68 2.68 9.99
N ALA A 40 -0.85 1.46 9.46
CA ALA A 40 -1.92 1.13 8.55
C ALA A 40 -3.30 1.32 9.17
N ASP A 41 -3.48 0.87 10.42
CA ASP A 41 -4.74 1.01 11.16
C ASP A 41 -5.05 2.47 11.49
N ALA A 42 -4.04 3.28 11.85
CA ALA A 42 -4.20 4.72 12.05
C ALA A 42 -4.59 5.44 10.75
N PHE A 43 -3.98 5.08 9.62
CA PHE A 43 -4.38 5.60 8.31
C PHE A 43 -5.82 5.21 7.96
N ALA A 44 -6.18 3.93 8.19
CA ALA A 44 -7.53 3.42 7.96
C ALA A 44 -8.58 4.19 8.76
N GLN A 45 -8.28 4.47 10.03
CA GLN A 45 -9.17 5.25 10.89
C GLN A 45 -9.37 6.66 10.33
N GLY A 46 -8.28 7.38 10.03
CA GLY A 46 -8.36 8.74 9.48
C GLY A 46 -9.11 8.80 8.16
N ALA A 47 -8.91 7.83 7.27
CA ALA A 47 -9.63 7.75 6.00
C ALA A 47 -11.14 7.50 6.19
N ARG A 48 -11.54 6.65 7.15
CA ARG A 48 -12.96 6.45 7.49
C ARG A 48 -13.59 7.69 8.11
N GLU A 49 -12.87 8.37 9.02
CA GLU A 49 -13.32 9.63 9.62
C GLU A 49 -13.51 10.74 8.57
N ALA A 50 -12.72 10.69 7.48
CA ALA A 50 -12.88 11.57 6.33
C ALA A 50 -14.03 11.16 5.37
N GLY A 51 -14.74 10.06 5.64
CA GLY A 51 -15.89 9.60 4.86
C GLY A 51 -15.54 8.65 3.70
N HIS A 52 -14.34 8.05 3.70
CA HIS A 52 -13.93 7.09 2.68
C HIS A 52 -14.26 5.65 3.06
N SER A 53 -14.51 4.79 2.06
CA SER A 53 -14.60 3.33 2.26
C SER A 53 -13.20 2.75 2.34
N VAL A 54 -12.90 1.95 3.39
CA VAL A 54 -11.56 1.41 3.62
C VAL A 54 -11.59 -0.09 3.84
N GLU A 55 -10.87 -0.81 2.99
CA GLU A 55 -10.55 -2.23 3.17
C GLU A 55 -9.06 -2.40 3.50
N THR A 56 -8.74 -3.31 4.42
CA THR A 56 -7.36 -3.68 4.76
C THR A 56 -7.13 -5.15 4.47
N VAL A 57 -6.16 -5.44 3.61
CA VAL A 57 -5.67 -6.80 3.34
C VAL A 57 -4.34 -7.00 4.08
N ARG A 58 -4.29 -8.01 4.95
CA ARG A 58 -3.09 -8.38 5.70
C ARG A 58 -2.39 -9.55 5.02
N LEU A 59 -1.25 -9.31 4.37
CA LEU A 59 -0.55 -10.33 3.59
C LEU A 59 -0.05 -11.51 4.42
N ARG A 60 0.15 -11.36 5.74
CA ARG A 60 0.50 -12.48 6.63
C ARG A 60 -0.59 -13.56 6.71
N GLU A 61 -1.83 -13.22 6.39
CA GLU A 61 -3.00 -14.11 6.42
C GLU A 61 -3.29 -14.72 5.05
N LYS A 62 -2.42 -14.46 4.07
CA LYS A 62 -2.61 -14.78 2.67
C LYS A 62 -1.54 -15.72 2.12
N GLN A 63 -1.93 -16.58 1.21
CA GLN A 63 -0.99 -17.46 0.50
C GLN A 63 -0.62 -16.81 -0.83
N LEU A 64 0.65 -16.46 -0.99
CA LEU A 64 1.17 -15.79 -2.17
C LEU A 64 2.35 -16.59 -2.75
N GLY A 65 2.18 -17.15 -3.92
CA GLY A 65 3.28 -17.72 -4.70
C GLY A 65 4.05 -16.63 -5.44
N PHE A 66 5.34 -16.86 -5.70
CA PHE A 66 6.17 -15.93 -6.46
C PHE A 66 5.77 -15.83 -7.93
N CYS A 67 5.89 -14.63 -8.50
CA CYS A 67 5.72 -14.44 -9.94
C CYS A 67 6.74 -15.28 -10.72
N LYS A 68 6.29 -15.99 -11.77
CA LYS A 68 7.13 -16.82 -12.64
C LYS A 68 7.63 -16.09 -13.89
N GLY A 69 7.24 -14.81 -14.08
CA GLY A 69 7.62 -14.03 -15.27
C GLY A 69 7.05 -14.57 -16.58
N CYS A 70 5.99 -15.37 -16.54
CA CYS A 70 5.44 -16.05 -17.73
C CYS A 70 4.64 -15.14 -18.67
N LEU A 71 4.32 -13.91 -18.25
CA LEU A 71 3.56 -12.89 -18.98
C LEU A 71 2.16 -13.30 -19.48
N ALA A 72 1.66 -14.46 -19.06
CA ALA A 72 0.32 -14.93 -19.45
C ALA A 72 -0.78 -13.94 -18.98
N CYS A 73 -0.56 -13.25 -17.89
CA CYS A 73 -1.49 -12.24 -17.34
C CYS A 73 -1.76 -11.07 -18.28
N LEU A 74 -0.83 -10.70 -19.17
CA LEU A 74 -1.03 -9.63 -20.14
C LEU A 74 -2.10 -9.97 -21.19
N LYS A 75 -2.33 -11.27 -21.43
CA LYS A 75 -3.38 -11.74 -22.33
C LYS A 75 -4.69 -12.09 -21.61
N LEU A 76 -4.57 -12.58 -20.37
CA LEU A 76 -5.70 -13.12 -19.61
C LEU A 76 -6.35 -12.10 -18.67
N GLY A 77 -5.72 -10.93 -18.45
CA GLY A 77 -6.15 -9.95 -17.45
C GLY A 77 -6.03 -10.43 -16.00
N ARG A 78 -5.48 -11.64 -15.77
CA ARG A 78 -5.31 -12.22 -14.43
C ARG A 78 -4.11 -13.16 -14.37
N CYS A 79 -3.58 -13.37 -13.16
CA CYS A 79 -2.49 -14.32 -12.99
C CYS A 79 -2.98 -15.77 -13.14
N VAL A 80 -2.11 -16.63 -13.70
CA VAL A 80 -2.38 -18.08 -13.86
C VAL A 80 -2.13 -18.87 -12.58
N ILE A 81 -1.38 -18.31 -11.61
CA ILE A 81 -1.17 -18.91 -10.31
C ILE A 81 -2.42 -18.63 -9.47
N GLN A 82 -3.14 -19.71 -9.11
CA GLN A 82 -4.39 -19.63 -8.35
C GLN A 82 -4.08 -19.60 -6.85
N ASP A 83 -3.97 -18.41 -6.31
CA ASP A 83 -3.77 -18.12 -4.88
C ASP A 83 -4.39 -16.75 -4.54
N ASP A 84 -4.26 -16.29 -3.29
CA ASP A 84 -4.85 -15.04 -2.83
C ASP A 84 -4.41 -13.79 -3.61
N ALA A 85 -3.25 -13.82 -4.29
CA ALA A 85 -2.81 -12.67 -5.08
C ALA A 85 -3.75 -12.31 -6.23
N VAL A 86 -4.53 -13.26 -6.74
CA VAL A 86 -5.51 -13.00 -7.81
C VAL A 86 -6.62 -12.10 -7.30
N GLU A 87 -7.18 -12.42 -6.13
CA GLU A 87 -8.22 -11.61 -5.50
C GLU A 87 -7.69 -10.23 -5.07
N ILE A 88 -6.48 -10.20 -4.49
CA ILE A 88 -5.88 -8.94 -4.06
C ILE A 88 -5.61 -8.02 -5.26
N ALA A 89 -5.12 -8.55 -6.37
CA ALA A 89 -4.92 -7.76 -7.58
C ALA A 89 -6.25 -7.20 -8.14
N ALA A 90 -7.34 -7.98 -8.09
CA ALA A 90 -8.66 -7.48 -8.47
C ALA A 90 -9.13 -6.33 -7.55
N LYS A 91 -8.94 -6.45 -6.24
CA LYS A 91 -9.24 -5.36 -5.29
C LYS A 91 -8.36 -4.12 -5.53
N MET A 92 -7.09 -4.31 -5.88
CA MET A 92 -6.21 -3.19 -6.26
C MET A 92 -6.71 -2.50 -7.53
N HIS A 93 -7.20 -3.27 -8.51
CA HIS A 93 -7.76 -2.74 -9.75
C HIS A 93 -8.92 -1.77 -9.49
N ASP A 94 -9.82 -2.12 -8.57
CA ASP A 94 -11.10 -1.43 -8.33
C ASP A 94 -10.99 -0.32 -7.28
N ALA A 95 -9.89 -0.22 -6.55
CA ALA A 95 -9.67 0.82 -5.55
C ALA A 95 -9.29 2.16 -6.19
N ASP A 96 -9.75 3.29 -5.64
CA ASP A 96 -9.33 4.63 -6.05
C ASP A 96 -7.95 5.01 -5.50
N VAL A 97 -7.63 4.47 -4.31
CA VAL A 97 -6.40 4.76 -3.55
C VAL A 97 -5.77 3.47 -3.05
N LEU A 98 -4.47 3.32 -3.29
CA LEU A 98 -3.67 2.21 -2.76
C LEU A 98 -2.77 2.69 -1.62
N VAL A 99 -2.73 1.95 -0.53
CA VAL A 99 -1.84 2.22 0.60
C VAL A 99 -1.00 0.99 0.87
N PHE A 100 0.31 1.13 0.78
CA PHE A 100 1.26 0.06 1.06
C PHE A 100 1.89 0.28 2.43
N ALA A 101 1.62 -0.61 3.39
CA ALA A 101 2.23 -0.58 4.71
C ALA A 101 3.25 -1.71 4.86
N THR A 102 4.51 -1.37 5.17
CA THR A 102 5.62 -2.33 5.15
C THR A 102 6.65 -2.06 6.25
N PRO A 103 7.20 -3.09 6.91
CA PRO A 103 8.46 -2.94 7.59
C PRO A 103 9.58 -2.81 6.56
N VAL A 104 10.62 -2.04 6.88
CA VAL A 104 11.84 -1.98 6.08
C VAL A 104 12.74 -3.15 6.50
N TYR A 105 13.06 -4.00 5.54
CA TYR A 105 14.01 -5.10 5.72
C TYR A 105 15.15 -4.93 4.72
N TYR A 106 16.39 -4.87 5.23
CA TYR A 106 17.58 -4.64 4.41
C TYR A 106 17.39 -3.46 3.43
N TYR A 107 16.96 -2.31 4.00
CA TYR A 107 16.77 -1.03 3.28
C TYR A 107 15.73 -1.07 2.14
N SER A 108 14.84 -2.06 2.13
CA SER A 108 13.79 -2.19 1.11
C SER A 108 12.46 -2.62 1.71
N VAL A 109 11.43 -2.73 0.88
CA VAL A 109 10.15 -3.33 1.29
C VAL A 109 10.36 -4.79 1.67
N CYS A 110 9.54 -5.31 2.59
CA CYS A 110 9.60 -6.73 2.93
C CYS A 110 9.21 -7.64 1.75
N GLY A 111 9.65 -8.89 1.79
CA GLY A 111 9.45 -9.86 0.72
C GLY A 111 7.98 -10.08 0.37
N GLN A 112 7.08 -10.06 1.37
CA GLN A 112 5.64 -10.21 1.17
C GLN A 112 5.07 -9.10 0.27
N LEU A 113 5.44 -7.84 0.55
CA LEU A 113 5.01 -6.72 -0.30
C LEU A 113 5.59 -6.84 -1.70
N LYS A 114 6.89 -7.11 -1.81
CA LYS A 114 7.52 -7.26 -3.13
C LYS A 114 6.86 -8.36 -3.95
N THR A 115 6.54 -9.50 -3.32
CA THR A 115 5.80 -10.59 -3.98
C THR A 115 4.45 -10.11 -4.48
N MET A 116 3.67 -9.38 -3.67
CA MET A 116 2.37 -8.88 -4.10
C MET A 116 2.49 -7.86 -5.25
N LEU A 117 3.47 -6.95 -5.20
CA LEU A 117 3.72 -6.01 -6.29
C LEU A 117 4.05 -6.72 -7.61
N ASP A 118 4.88 -7.78 -7.57
CA ASP A 118 5.20 -8.60 -8.76
C ASP A 118 3.97 -9.34 -9.27
N ARG A 119 3.09 -9.78 -8.36
CA ARG A 119 1.87 -10.51 -8.71
C ARG A 119 0.74 -9.59 -9.18
N ALA A 120 0.87 -8.28 -8.99
CA ALA A 120 -0.03 -7.25 -9.52
C ALA A 120 0.25 -6.91 -11.01
N ASN A 121 1.14 -7.63 -11.68
CA ASN A 121 1.42 -7.44 -13.11
C ASN A 121 0.20 -7.51 -14.05
N PRO A 122 -0.92 -8.20 -13.75
CA PRO A 122 -2.15 -8.09 -14.55
C PRO A 122 -2.71 -6.67 -14.66
N LEU A 123 -2.39 -5.79 -13.72
CA LEU A 123 -2.85 -4.39 -13.71
C LEU A 123 -2.11 -3.53 -14.75
N PHE A 124 -0.93 -3.97 -15.19
CA PHE A 124 -0.14 -3.25 -16.19
C PHE A 124 -0.89 -3.21 -17.52
N GLY A 125 -1.23 -2.01 -17.98
CA GLY A 125 -2.00 -1.81 -19.20
C GLY A 125 -3.51 -2.08 -19.09
N SER A 126 -4.03 -2.35 -17.87
CA SER A 126 -5.47 -2.45 -17.62
C SER A 126 -6.11 -1.06 -17.42
N ASP A 127 -7.42 -1.04 -17.24
CA ASP A 127 -8.24 0.14 -16.96
C ASP A 127 -8.40 0.42 -15.46
N TYR A 128 -7.41 0.04 -14.64
CA TYR A 128 -7.39 0.21 -13.18
C TYR A 128 -7.94 1.57 -12.74
N ALA A 129 -8.58 1.61 -11.55
CA ALA A 129 -9.22 2.81 -11.02
C ALA A 129 -8.27 3.73 -10.23
N PHE A 130 -7.22 3.18 -9.59
CA PHE A 130 -6.38 3.95 -8.66
C PHE A 130 -5.62 5.08 -9.33
N THR A 131 -5.61 6.23 -8.65
CA THR A 131 -4.87 7.43 -9.10
C THR A 131 -3.85 7.90 -8.07
N GLU A 132 -3.94 7.41 -6.84
CA GLU A 132 -3.08 7.79 -5.74
C GLU A 132 -2.53 6.53 -5.04
N ALA A 133 -1.26 6.55 -4.70
CA ALA A 133 -0.63 5.56 -3.86
C ALA A 133 0.03 6.24 -2.65
N TYR A 134 0.03 5.56 -1.51
CA TYR A 134 0.71 5.99 -0.27
C TYR A 134 1.62 4.89 0.22
N LEU A 135 2.77 5.27 0.82
CA LEU A 135 3.69 4.34 1.45
C LEU A 135 3.85 4.66 2.93
N LEU A 136 3.53 3.68 3.78
CA LEU A 136 3.73 3.71 5.22
C LEU A 136 4.83 2.72 5.56
N ALA A 137 5.97 3.17 6.07
CA ALA A 137 7.08 2.30 6.37
C ALA A 137 7.61 2.48 7.80
N THR A 138 8.06 1.38 8.38
CA THR A 138 8.67 1.38 9.73
C THR A 138 10.00 0.66 9.71
N ALA A 139 10.95 1.11 10.51
CA ALA A 139 12.26 0.48 10.65
C ALA A 139 12.79 0.56 12.09
N ALA A 140 13.69 -0.36 12.44
CA ALA A 140 14.44 -0.31 13.69
C ALA A 140 15.43 0.86 13.71
N GLU A 141 16.03 1.14 12.57
CA GLU A 141 16.92 2.28 12.38
C GLU A 141 16.11 3.57 12.13
N ASP A 142 16.64 4.71 12.57
CA ASP A 142 15.98 6.01 12.55
C ASP A 142 16.52 6.96 11.45
N GLY A 143 17.59 6.55 10.76
CA GLY A 143 18.16 7.30 9.65
C GLY A 143 17.24 7.39 8.45
N CYS A 144 17.08 8.59 7.86
CA CYS A 144 16.23 8.80 6.68
C CYS A 144 16.66 7.92 5.49
N SER A 145 17.96 7.63 5.33
CA SER A 145 18.47 6.75 4.27
C SER A 145 17.97 5.30 4.36
N THR A 146 17.54 4.85 5.54
CA THR A 146 16.94 3.53 5.74
C THR A 146 15.66 3.36 4.92
N PHE A 147 14.95 4.43 4.69
CA PHE A 147 13.69 4.44 3.94
C PHE A 147 13.86 4.51 2.42
N ASP A 148 14.99 5.01 1.92
CA ASP A 148 15.17 5.35 0.50
C ASP A 148 14.92 4.18 -0.44
N GLY A 149 15.42 2.99 -0.10
CA GLY A 149 15.22 1.81 -0.94
C GLY A 149 13.77 1.33 -0.98
N ALA A 150 13.06 1.37 0.15
CA ALA A 150 11.63 1.04 0.20
C ALA A 150 10.80 2.04 -0.62
N LYS A 151 11.08 3.34 -0.47
CA LYS A 151 10.45 4.40 -1.26
C LYS A 151 10.71 4.23 -2.75
N LYS A 152 11.97 3.98 -3.14
CA LYS A 152 12.35 3.78 -4.55
C LYS A 152 11.67 2.54 -5.15
N ALA A 153 11.53 1.46 -4.39
CA ALA A 153 10.86 0.24 -4.85
C ALA A 153 9.37 0.48 -5.15
N VAL A 154 8.66 1.19 -4.27
CA VAL A 154 7.23 1.51 -4.47
C VAL A 154 7.07 2.57 -5.54
N GLN A 155 7.92 3.62 -5.56
CA GLN A 155 7.89 4.63 -6.61
C GLN A 155 8.07 4.01 -8.00
N GLY A 156 9.06 3.11 -8.17
CA GLY A 156 9.29 2.43 -9.45
C GLY A 156 8.10 1.56 -9.90
N TRP A 157 7.36 0.96 -8.94
CA TRP A 157 6.12 0.28 -9.25
C TRP A 157 5.02 1.27 -9.69
N VAL A 158 4.84 2.37 -8.96
CA VAL A 158 3.85 3.43 -9.28
C VAL A 158 4.14 4.04 -10.65
N ASP A 159 5.41 4.28 -10.99
CA ASP A 159 5.83 4.86 -12.28
C ASP A 159 5.44 3.99 -13.50
N CYS A 160 5.13 2.71 -13.28
CA CYS A 160 4.58 1.83 -14.31
C CYS A 160 3.08 2.10 -14.61
N PHE A 161 2.42 2.96 -13.84
CA PHE A 161 1.00 3.27 -13.93
C PHE A 161 0.76 4.76 -14.19
N PRO A 162 0.67 5.21 -15.46
CA PRO A 162 0.69 6.64 -15.84
C PRO A 162 -0.39 7.51 -15.19
N ARG A 163 -1.49 6.90 -14.72
CA ARG A 163 -2.58 7.63 -14.03
C ARG A 163 -2.41 7.69 -12.52
N CYS A 164 -1.38 7.03 -11.96
CA CYS A 164 -1.14 6.95 -10.53
C CYS A 164 0.07 7.80 -10.13
N THR A 165 -0.01 8.42 -8.96
CA THR A 165 1.11 9.13 -8.34
C THR A 165 1.37 8.59 -6.93
N LEU A 166 2.62 8.59 -6.47
CA LEU A 166 2.94 8.37 -5.06
C LEU A 166 2.64 9.67 -4.30
N ALA A 167 1.40 9.80 -3.84
CA ALA A 167 0.84 11.02 -3.26
C ALA A 167 1.41 11.36 -1.87
N GLY A 168 1.88 10.35 -1.14
CA GLY A 168 2.48 10.60 0.17
C GLY A 168 3.26 9.40 0.72
N THR A 169 4.19 9.72 1.63
CA THR A 169 4.97 8.72 2.34
C THR A 169 5.08 9.06 3.81
N VAL A 170 4.99 8.06 4.68
CA VAL A 170 5.25 8.17 6.12
C VAL A 170 6.33 7.16 6.48
N PHE A 171 7.35 7.63 7.20
CA PHE A 171 8.38 6.77 7.75
C PHE A 171 8.48 6.95 9.26
N ALA A 172 8.42 5.86 10.00
CA ALA A 172 8.69 5.80 11.42
C ALA A 172 9.92 4.93 11.67
N GLY A 173 11.06 5.58 11.93
CA GLY A 173 12.31 4.95 12.33
C GLY A 173 12.41 4.78 13.84
N GLY A 174 13.43 4.04 14.31
CA GLY A 174 13.69 3.83 15.72
C GLY A 174 12.69 2.92 16.44
N VAL A 175 11.84 2.17 15.70
CA VAL A 175 10.77 1.34 16.28
C VAL A 175 11.15 -0.14 16.28
N ASN A 176 11.62 -0.63 17.43
CA ASN A 176 12.11 -2.01 17.61
C ASN A 176 11.12 -2.98 18.27
N GLY A 177 10.11 -2.45 18.96
CA GLY A 177 9.10 -3.21 19.68
C GLY A 177 7.89 -3.62 18.83
N VAL A 178 6.93 -4.27 19.46
CA VAL A 178 5.59 -4.49 18.95
C VAL A 178 4.70 -3.35 19.45
N GLY A 179 4.06 -2.63 18.57
CA GLY A 179 3.01 -1.64 18.88
C GLY A 179 3.52 -0.31 19.38
#